data_15971b113de7fb60895e730e781b4180
#
_entry.id   15971b113de7fb60895e730e781b4180
#
_cell.length_a   1.000
_cell.length_b   1.000
_cell.length_c   1.000
_cell.angle_alpha   90.00
_cell.angle_beta   90.00
_cell.angle_gamma   90.00
#
_symmetry.space_group_name_H-M   'P 1'
#
loop_
_entity.id
_entity.type
_entity.pdbx_description
1 polymer ?
#
loop_
_entity_poly.entity_id
_entity_poly.type
_entity_poly.pdbx_seq_one_letter_code
_entity_poly.pdbx_strand_id
1 'polypeptide(L)'
;GYLIAIAVVQGSRFIKRLYVRKFANNINRSMKQVLYANLVRKDKVELEQAGTGTLMTKAISDVDACAEGMRKFTTEIFDTGIALLAYAVMLLGYDWRLALLCLVFAPISYYIAEQMKTLVQRTGAANKESTGHLSAATLDRVSGALTYRVYGCEPQRDAAYEACLQDYERTAVKAGLPVAAMPPLYGVISMTGVLFIFTFGARNVAGTGWAAWDIAAFTTFLSCFGKLAVKSSHAAKLFNAVQKAQVSWGRIKPLMRQPDPLPEEIPAKPETLTVNKLGFAYRGGAPVLQDITFTAQPGRIFGITGAVACGKSTLGKAFLCELPYTGSI
;
A
#
# COMPACT_ATOMS: atom_id res chain seq x y z
N GLY A 1 -21.08 28.88 -27.43
CA GLY A 1 -21.44 27.47 -27.11
C GLY A 1 -20.20 26.68 -26.62
N TYR A 2 -19.15 26.54 -27.50
CA TYR A 2 -18.01 25.61 -27.24
C TYR A 2 -17.17 25.96 -25.98
N LEU A 3 -16.83 27.22 -25.76
CA LEU A 3 -16.08 27.67 -24.58
C LEU A 3 -16.83 27.40 -23.28
N ILE A 4 -18.16 27.61 -23.28
CA ILE A 4 -19.01 27.33 -22.11
C ILE A 4 -19.01 25.82 -21.83
N ALA A 5 -19.15 24.98 -22.83
CA ALA A 5 -19.11 23.53 -22.69
C ALA A 5 -17.78 23.06 -22.09
N ILE A 6 -16.64 23.60 -22.57
CA ILE A 6 -15.32 23.31 -22.00
C ILE A 6 -15.24 23.76 -20.54
N ALA A 7 -15.70 24.97 -20.22
CA ALA A 7 -15.67 25.49 -18.85
C ALA A 7 -16.49 24.61 -17.89
N VAL A 8 -17.68 24.18 -18.29
CA VAL A 8 -18.53 23.26 -17.51
C VAL A 8 -17.84 21.91 -17.28
N VAL A 9 -17.24 21.32 -18.33
CA VAL A 9 -16.50 20.05 -18.20
C VAL A 9 -15.31 20.18 -17.28
N GLN A 10 -14.52 21.25 -17.40
CA GLN A 10 -13.37 21.47 -16.51
C GLN A 10 -13.78 21.76 -15.06
N GLY A 11 -14.85 22.52 -14.87
CA GLY A 11 -15.43 22.76 -13.55
C GLY A 11 -15.92 21.46 -12.90
N SER A 12 -16.64 20.64 -13.65
CA SER A 12 -17.09 19.31 -13.17
C SER A 12 -15.91 18.40 -12.79
N ARG A 13 -14.84 18.40 -13.59
CA ARG A 13 -13.60 17.65 -13.29
C ARG A 13 -12.92 18.16 -12.02
N PHE A 14 -12.87 19.46 -11.82
CA PHE A 14 -12.31 20.06 -10.61
C PHE A 14 -13.10 19.65 -9.37
N ILE A 15 -14.42 19.79 -9.40
CA ILE A 15 -15.33 19.40 -8.32
C ILE A 15 -15.15 17.90 -8.01
N LYS A 16 -15.16 17.05 -9.02
CA LYS A 16 -14.92 15.61 -8.86
C LYS A 16 -13.60 15.32 -8.13
N ARG A 17 -12.49 15.97 -8.54
CA ARG A 17 -11.18 15.78 -7.92
C ARG A 17 -11.16 16.19 -6.45
N LEU A 18 -11.87 17.26 -6.09
CA LEU A 18 -12.01 17.70 -4.69
C LEU A 18 -12.75 16.64 -3.85
N TYR A 19 -13.90 16.18 -4.34
CA TYR A 19 -14.69 15.17 -3.61
C TYR A 19 -13.96 13.82 -3.48
N VAL A 20 -13.27 13.38 -4.51
CA VAL A 20 -12.46 12.14 -4.44
C VAL A 20 -11.30 12.27 -3.44
N ARG A 21 -10.64 13.45 -3.37
CA ARG A 21 -9.62 13.70 -2.35
C ARG A 21 -10.22 13.74 -0.95
N LYS A 22 -11.35 14.42 -0.76
CA LYS A 22 -12.04 14.47 0.53
C LYS A 22 -12.45 13.07 0.98
N PHE A 23 -12.99 12.26 0.09
CA PHE A 23 -13.34 10.86 0.35
C PHE A 23 -12.12 10.04 0.78
N ALA A 24 -11.01 10.09 0.04
CA ALA A 24 -9.79 9.38 0.38
C ALA A 24 -9.19 9.81 1.72
N ASN A 25 -9.19 11.12 2.01
CA ASN A 25 -8.70 11.64 3.27
C ASN A 25 -9.59 11.24 4.46
N ASN A 26 -10.91 11.17 4.26
CA ASN A 26 -11.83 10.68 5.29
C ASN A 26 -11.59 9.19 5.59
N ILE A 27 -11.39 8.37 4.56
CA ILE A 27 -11.02 6.95 4.73
C ILE A 27 -9.71 6.85 5.49
N ASN A 28 -8.68 7.58 5.07
CA ASN A 28 -7.38 7.59 5.73
C ASN A 28 -7.49 7.95 7.21
N ARG A 29 -8.24 9.01 7.53
CA ARG A 29 -8.50 9.43 8.91
C ARG A 29 -9.20 8.33 9.70
N SER A 30 -10.28 7.77 9.18
CA SER A 30 -11.04 6.71 9.87
C SER A 30 -10.21 5.45 10.08
N MET A 31 -9.44 5.03 9.08
CA MET A 31 -8.55 3.87 9.19
C MET A 31 -7.46 4.11 10.24
N LYS A 32 -6.82 5.28 10.25
CA LYS A 32 -5.81 5.64 11.26
C LYS A 32 -6.40 5.68 12.66
N GLN A 33 -7.61 6.22 12.80
CA GLN A 33 -8.31 6.29 14.10
C GLN A 33 -8.60 4.90 14.67
N VAL A 34 -9.19 3.99 13.87
CA VAL A 34 -9.49 2.61 14.29
C VAL A 34 -8.20 1.86 14.62
N LEU A 35 -7.19 1.96 13.76
CA LEU A 35 -5.92 1.29 13.97
C LEU A 35 -5.21 1.79 15.21
N TYR A 36 -5.16 3.10 15.44
CA TYR A 36 -4.59 3.69 16.63
C TYR A 36 -5.32 3.23 17.91
N ALA A 37 -6.65 3.27 17.91
CA ALA A 37 -7.45 2.79 19.04
C ALA A 37 -7.17 1.32 19.38
N ASN A 38 -6.94 0.48 18.37
CA ASN A 38 -6.57 -0.92 18.57
C ASN A 38 -5.13 -1.09 19.05
N LEU A 39 -4.19 -0.30 18.53
CA LEU A 39 -2.80 -0.38 18.96
C LEU A 39 -2.61 0.03 20.43
N VAL A 40 -3.30 1.08 20.87
CA VAL A 40 -3.23 1.55 22.27
C VAL A 40 -3.82 0.55 23.27
N ARG A 41 -4.72 -0.31 22.82
CA ARG A 41 -5.34 -1.35 23.66
C ARG A 41 -4.60 -2.69 23.66
N LYS A 42 -3.55 -2.81 22.84
CA LYS A 42 -2.73 -4.04 22.83
C LYS A 42 -1.83 -4.12 24.02
N ASP A 43 -1.64 -5.34 24.51
CA ASP A 43 -0.70 -5.63 25.58
C ASP A 43 0.73 -5.21 25.20
N LYS A 44 1.48 -4.72 26.16
CA LYS A 44 2.86 -4.29 25.97
C LYS A 44 3.74 -5.39 25.37
N VAL A 45 3.54 -6.64 25.78
CA VAL A 45 4.27 -7.81 25.27
C VAL A 45 4.01 -8.00 23.76
N GLU A 46 2.78 -7.84 23.31
CA GLU A 46 2.44 -7.91 21.86
C GLU A 46 3.04 -6.74 21.08
N LEU A 47 3.06 -5.54 21.66
CA LEU A 47 3.65 -4.36 21.04
C LEU A 47 5.18 -4.50 20.88
N GLU A 48 5.87 -5.01 21.91
CA GLU A 48 7.32 -5.26 21.88
C GLU A 48 7.68 -6.36 20.87
N GLN A 49 6.90 -7.45 20.81
CA GLN A 49 7.11 -8.55 19.84
C GLN A 49 6.86 -8.11 18.39
N ALA A 50 5.87 -7.29 18.16
CA ALA A 50 5.57 -6.76 16.81
C ALA A 50 6.62 -5.76 16.31
N GLY A 51 7.39 -5.16 17.23
CA GLY A 51 8.39 -4.14 16.95
C GLY A 51 7.76 -2.78 16.62
N THR A 52 8.16 -1.74 17.35
CA THR A 52 7.59 -0.38 17.19
C THR A 52 7.70 0.15 15.76
N GLY A 53 8.84 -0.10 15.08
CA GLY A 53 9.03 0.33 13.69
C GLY A 53 8.06 -0.33 12.71
N THR A 54 7.78 -1.63 12.90
CA THR A 54 6.82 -2.37 12.08
C THR A 54 5.40 -1.86 12.29
N LEU A 55 5.02 -1.58 13.53
CA LEU A 55 3.70 -1.03 13.86
C LEU A 55 3.51 0.37 13.29
N MET A 56 4.54 1.22 13.38
CA MET A 56 4.53 2.57 12.78
C MET A 56 4.42 2.49 11.26
N THR A 57 5.12 1.56 10.61
CA THR A 57 4.99 1.34 9.16
C THR A 57 3.57 0.94 8.79
N LYS A 58 2.93 0.03 9.55
CA LYS A 58 1.53 -0.35 9.34
C LYS A 58 0.59 0.83 9.56
N ALA A 59 0.80 1.60 10.62
CA ALA A 59 -0.07 2.72 10.98
C ALA A 59 -0.01 3.90 10.00
N ILE A 60 1.12 4.14 9.39
CA ILE A 60 1.33 5.28 8.49
C ILE A 60 1.34 4.81 7.04
N SER A 61 2.37 4.05 6.65
CA SER A 61 2.63 3.74 5.24
C SER A 61 1.60 2.80 4.62
N ASP A 62 1.18 1.75 5.33
CA ASP A 62 0.20 0.80 4.79
C ASP A 62 -1.21 1.40 4.72
N VAL A 63 -1.60 2.22 5.70
CA VAL A 63 -2.88 2.95 5.65
C VAL A 63 -2.88 3.97 4.52
N ASP A 64 -1.80 4.73 4.33
CA ASP A 64 -1.67 5.68 3.23
C ASP A 64 -1.70 4.97 1.87
N ALA A 65 -1.07 3.80 1.74
CA ALA A 65 -1.12 3.00 0.52
C ALA A 65 -2.54 2.49 0.21
N CYS A 66 -3.33 2.11 1.22
CA CYS A 66 -4.73 1.73 1.05
C CYS A 66 -5.60 2.92 0.60
N ALA A 67 -5.48 4.07 1.27
CA ALA A 67 -6.24 5.26 0.93
C ALA A 67 -5.89 5.78 -0.48
N GLU A 68 -4.61 5.76 -0.86
CA GLU A 68 -4.15 6.14 -2.20
C GLU A 68 -4.63 5.15 -3.27
N GLY A 69 -4.64 3.84 -2.98
CA GLY A 69 -5.22 2.83 -3.86
C GLY A 69 -6.71 3.05 -4.10
N MET A 70 -7.48 3.31 -3.05
CA MET A 70 -8.90 3.66 -3.14
C MET A 70 -9.11 4.94 -3.97
N ARG A 71 -8.31 5.97 -3.73
CA ARG A 71 -8.36 7.23 -4.48
C ARG A 71 -8.12 7.00 -5.98
N LYS A 72 -7.06 6.27 -6.31
CA LYS A 72 -6.72 5.93 -7.71
C LYS A 72 -7.82 5.11 -8.36
N PHE A 73 -8.30 4.08 -7.68
CA PHE A 73 -9.38 3.25 -8.17
C PHE A 73 -10.65 4.07 -8.49
N THR A 74 -11.10 4.89 -7.54
CA THR A 74 -12.28 5.74 -7.74
C THR A 74 -12.07 6.74 -8.88
N THR A 75 -10.90 7.40 -8.95
CA THR A 75 -10.60 8.35 -10.02
C THR A 75 -10.61 7.67 -11.38
N GLU A 76 -9.95 6.52 -11.50
CA GLU A 76 -9.78 5.84 -12.79
C GLU A 76 -11.04 5.14 -13.28
N ILE A 77 -11.90 4.63 -12.39
CA ILE A 77 -13.22 4.10 -12.81
C ILE A 77 -14.01 5.18 -13.56
N PHE A 78 -14.03 6.39 -13.02
CA PHE A 78 -14.80 7.47 -13.65
C PHE A 78 -14.08 8.09 -14.86
N ASP A 79 -12.75 8.25 -14.82
CA ASP A 79 -12.01 8.91 -15.91
C ASP A 79 -11.65 7.99 -17.06
N THR A 80 -11.33 6.74 -16.73
CA THR A 80 -10.87 5.74 -17.70
C THR A 80 -11.99 4.76 -18.04
N GLY A 81 -12.70 4.22 -17.05
CA GLY A 81 -13.74 3.21 -17.27
C GLY A 81 -14.92 3.71 -18.09
N ILE A 82 -15.51 4.85 -17.71
CA ILE A 82 -16.63 5.45 -18.46
C ILE A 82 -16.17 5.87 -19.86
N ALA A 83 -14.97 6.46 -19.97
CA ALA A 83 -14.44 6.87 -21.26
C ALA A 83 -14.17 5.67 -22.20
N LEU A 84 -13.62 4.57 -21.67
CA LEU A 84 -13.42 3.32 -22.44
C LEU A 84 -14.75 2.77 -22.95
N LEU A 85 -15.77 2.71 -22.09
CA LEU A 85 -17.13 2.30 -22.49
C LEU A 85 -17.68 3.22 -23.59
N ALA A 86 -17.59 4.53 -23.41
CA ALA A 86 -18.09 5.49 -24.41
C ALA A 86 -17.37 5.33 -25.76
N TYR A 87 -16.04 5.22 -25.75
CA TYR A 87 -15.30 5.01 -26.99
C TYR A 87 -15.59 3.65 -27.63
N ALA A 88 -15.74 2.58 -26.83
CA ALA A 88 -16.11 1.26 -27.34
C ALA A 88 -17.49 1.28 -27.99
N VAL A 89 -18.49 1.90 -27.34
CA VAL A 89 -19.86 2.04 -27.91
C VAL A 89 -19.82 2.87 -29.18
N MET A 90 -19.08 3.98 -29.24
CA MET A 90 -18.93 4.77 -30.45
C MET A 90 -18.30 3.98 -31.59
N LEU A 91 -17.21 3.25 -31.34
CA LEU A 91 -16.53 2.45 -32.35
C LEU A 91 -17.45 1.35 -32.90
N LEU A 92 -18.20 0.66 -32.03
CA LEU A 92 -19.18 -0.35 -32.41
C LEU A 92 -20.35 0.25 -33.24
N GLY A 93 -20.75 1.47 -32.93
CA GLY A 93 -21.81 2.19 -33.68
C GLY A 93 -21.40 2.62 -35.08
N TYR A 94 -20.12 2.90 -35.35
CA TYR A 94 -19.61 3.25 -36.66
C TYR A 94 -19.44 2.01 -37.58
N ASP A 95 -18.74 0.98 -37.07
CA ASP A 95 -18.54 -0.30 -37.78
C ASP A 95 -18.16 -1.36 -36.75
N TRP A 96 -19.10 -2.21 -36.37
CA TRP A 96 -18.89 -3.24 -35.38
C TRP A 96 -17.84 -4.28 -35.79
N ARG A 97 -17.68 -4.55 -37.11
CA ARG A 97 -16.73 -5.53 -37.64
C ARG A 97 -15.30 -5.02 -37.50
N LEU A 98 -15.08 -3.78 -37.93
CA LEU A 98 -13.79 -3.13 -37.82
C LEU A 98 -13.43 -2.87 -36.33
N ALA A 99 -14.41 -2.49 -35.52
CA ALA A 99 -14.23 -2.30 -34.07
C ALA A 99 -13.79 -3.61 -33.39
N LEU A 100 -14.44 -4.74 -33.68
CA LEU A 100 -14.03 -6.04 -33.14
C LEU A 100 -12.63 -6.45 -33.60
N LEU A 101 -12.30 -6.24 -34.89
CA LEU A 101 -10.98 -6.51 -35.43
C LEU A 101 -9.89 -5.72 -34.67
N CYS A 102 -10.14 -4.43 -34.44
CA CYS A 102 -9.23 -3.57 -33.69
C CYS A 102 -9.16 -3.96 -32.19
N LEU A 103 -10.27 -4.40 -31.60
CA LEU A 103 -10.32 -4.83 -30.20
C LEU A 103 -9.60 -6.16 -29.92
N VAL A 104 -9.36 -7.01 -30.94
CA VAL A 104 -8.56 -8.24 -30.80
C VAL A 104 -7.15 -7.97 -30.25
N PHE A 105 -6.60 -6.78 -30.45
CA PHE A 105 -5.30 -6.42 -29.90
C PHE A 105 -5.32 -6.16 -28.39
N ALA A 106 -6.47 -5.89 -27.80
CA ALA A 106 -6.58 -5.69 -26.35
C ALA A 106 -6.24 -6.97 -25.55
N PRO A 107 -6.79 -8.15 -25.85
CA PRO A 107 -6.37 -9.39 -25.20
C PRO A 107 -4.90 -9.76 -25.48
N ILE A 108 -4.35 -9.46 -26.64
CA ILE A 108 -2.93 -9.68 -26.94
C ILE A 108 -2.06 -8.81 -26.04
N SER A 109 -2.40 -7.54 -25.90
CA SER A 109 -1.72 -6.62 -24.99
C SER A 109 -1.79 -7.11 -23.53
N TYR A 110 -2.94 -7.63 -23.11
CA TYR A 110 -3.13 -8.19 -21.80
C TYR A 110 -2.26 -9.44 -21.56
N TYR A 111 -2.20 -10.34 -22.53
CA TYR A 111 -1.36 -11.54 -22.45
C TYR A 111 0.12 -11.18 -22.30
N ILE A 112 0.62 -10.23 -23.10
CA ILE A 112 2.00 -9.76 -22.99
C ILE A 112 2.25 -9.09 -21.62
N ALA A 113 1.29 -8.31 -21.12
CA ALA A 113 1.38 -7.70 -19.80
C ALA A 113 1.49 -8.73 -18.68
N GLU A 114 0.72 -9.83 -18.77
CA GLU A 114 0.75 -10.90 -17.76
C GLU A 114 2.09 -11.65 -17.78
N GLN A 115 2.67 -11.89 -18.94
CA GLN A 115 4.02 -12.47 -19.05
C GLN A 115 5.10 -11.53 -18.47
N MET A 116 4.99 -10.24 -18.75
CA MET A 116 5.93 -9.24 -18.23
C MET A 116 5.79 -9.03 -16.72
N LYS A 117 4.62 -9.29 -16.14
CA LYS A 117 4.36 -9.16 -14.70
C LYS A 117 5.30 -9.99 -13.85
N THR A 118 5.55 -11.24 -14.24
CA THR A 118 6.47 -12.14 -13.52
C THR A 118 7.89 -11.59 -13.50
N LEU A 119 8.33 -11.04 -14.63
CA LEU A 119 9.64 -10.40 -14.76
C LEU A 119 9.74 -9.15 -13.88
N VAL A 120 8.73 -8.28 -13.93
CA VAL A 120 8.65 -7.07 -13.09
C VAL A 120 8.65 -7.42 -11.61
N GLN A 121 7.91 -8.46 -11.22
CA GLN A 121 7.87 -8.90 -9.82
C GLN A 121 9.22 -9.45 -9.33
N ARG A 122 9.88 -10.28 -10.13
CA ARG A 122 11.20 -10.85 -9.79
C ARG A 122 12.28 -9.75 -9.67
N THR A 123 12.38 -8.89 -10.68
CA THR A 123 13.37 -7.81 -10.67
C THR A 123 13.06 -6.77 -9.60
N GLY A 124 11.78 -6.49 -9.36
CA GLY A 124 11.34 -5.59 -8.29
C GLY A 124 11.62 -6.14 -6.88
N ALA A 125 11.49 -7.45 -6.68
CA ALA A 125 11.83 -8.11 -5.41
C ALA A 125 13.34 -8.00 -5.12
N ALA A 126 14.19 -8.30 -6.11
CA ALA A 126 15.64 -8.17 -6.01
C ALA A 126 16.07 -6.71 -5.71
N ASN A 127 15.47 -5.72 -6.39
CA ASN A 127 15.74 -4.32 -6.10
C ASN A 127 15.30 -3.90 -4.69
N LYS A 128 14.19 -4.45 -4.19
CA LYS A 128 13.72 -4.17 -2.83
C LYS A 128 14.66 -4.76 -1.77
N GLU A 129 15.21 -5.93 -2.01
CA GLU A 129 16.21 -6.56 -1.14
C GLU A 129 17.50 -5.72 -1.10
N SER A 130 18.05 -5.35 -2.27
CA SER A 130 19.22 -4.49 -2.37
C SER A 130 18.99 -3.11 -1.72
N THR A 131 17.78 -2.52 -1.86
CA THR A 131 17.38 -1.31 -1.13
C THR A 131 17.43 -1.50 0.38
N GLY A 132 17.03 -2.67 0.86
CA GLY A 132 17.10 -3.03 2.29
C GLY A 132 18.55 -3.09 2.79
N HIS A 133 19.44 -3.73 2.03
CA HIS A 133 20.87 -3.79 2.34
C HIS A 133 21.53 -2.41 2.35
N LEU A 134 21.23 -1.58 1.35
CA LEU A 134 21.73 -0.20 1.30
C LEU A 134 21.22 0.63 2.50
N SER A 135 19.95 0.48 2.86
CA SER A 135 19.38 1.19 4.02
C SER A 135 20.05 0.79 5.32
N ALA A 136 20.31 -0.51 5.51
CA ALA A 136 21.04 -1.02 6.68
C ALA A 136 22.48 -0.51 6.71
N ALA A 137 23.19 -0.54 5.59
CA ALA A 137 24.55 -0.01 5.46
C ALA A 137 24.60 1.51 5.71
N THR A 138 23.60 2.26 5.25
CA THR A 138 23.47 3.70 5.51
C THR A 138 23.26 3.97 6.99
N LEU A 139 22.38 3.21 7.64
CA LEU A 139 22.12 3.34 9.07
C LEU A 139 23.38 3.03 9.90
N ASP A 140 24.10 1.96 9.56
CA ASP A 140 25.37 1.58 10.19
C ASP A 140 26.41 2.71 10.06
N ARG A 141 26.55 3.27 8.85
CA ARG A 141 27.48 4.40 8.58
C ARG A 141 27.13 5.64 9.41
N VAL A 142 25.86 6.00 9.50
CA VAL A 142 25.41 7.19 10.25
C VAL A 142 25.57 6.96 11.75
N SER A 143 25.14 5.80 12.25
CA SER A 143 25.19 5.47 13.69
C SER A 143 26.62 5.22 14.18
N GLY A 144 27.45 4.60 13.35
CA GLY A 144 28.84 4.27 13.67
C GLY A 144 29.89 5.33 13.26
N ALA A 145 29.46 6.47 12.72
CA ALA A 145 30.36 7.46 12.09
C ALA A 145 31.51 7.90 13.03
N LEU A 146 31.21 8.17 14.29
CA LEU A 146 32.22 8.54 15.29
C LEU A 146 33.20 7.40 15.55
N THR A 147 32.72 6.19 15.71
CA THR A 147 33.54 4.99 15.96
C THR A 147 34.48 4.75 14.79
N TYR A 148 34.00 4.81 13.55
CA TYR A 148 34.84 4.61 12.36
C TYR A 148 35.94 5.65 12.25
N ARG A 149 35.65 6.91 12.61
CA ARG A 149 36.61 8.01 12.62
C ARG A 149 37.69 7.81 13.67
N VAL A 150 37.31 7.40 14.91
CA VAL A 150 38.24 7.16 16.01
C VAL A 150 39.20 6.00 15.70
N TYR A 151 38.70 4.95 15.03
CA TYR A 151 39.51 3.77 14.69
C TYR A 151 40.17 3.85 13.31
N GLY A 152 39.99 4.93 12.53
CA GLY A 152 40.59 5.09 11.20
C GLY A 152 40.08 4.06 10.15
N CYS A 153 38.89 3.47 10.33
CA CYS A 153 38.34 2.45 9.45
C CYS A 153 37.45 3.02 8.34
N GLU A 154 37.43 4.33 8.15
CA GLU A 154 36.60 5.03 7.17
C GLU A 154 36.80 4.52 5.74
N PRO A 155 38.05 4.38 5.20
CA PRO A 155 38.23 3.97 3.81
C PRO A 155 37.68 2.57 3.51
N GLN A 156 37.83 1.63 4.43
CA GLN A 156 37.31 0.26 4.26
C GLN A 156 35.77 0.24 4.25
N ARG A 157 35.15 1.06 5.13
CA ARG A 157 33.71 1.19 5.20
C ARG A 157 33.13 1.93 4.00
N ASP A 158 33.86 2.92 3.48
CA ASP A 158 33.50 3.62 2.26
C ASP A 158 33.47 2.68 1.07
N ALA A 159 34.49 1.84 0.90
CA ALA A 159 34.54 0.84 -0.15
C ALA A 159 33.39 -0.18 -0.06
N ALA A 160 33.05 -0.63 1.14
CA ALA A 160 31.92 -1.54 1.37
C ALA A 160 30.58 -0.88 1.07
N TYR A 161 30.42 0.38 1.42
CA TYR A 161 29.20 1.15 1.13
C TYR A 161 29.05 1.40 -0.37
N GLU A 162 30.14 1.73 -1.06
CA GLU A 162 30.17 1.90 -2.52
C GLU A 162 29.76 0.61 -3.25
N ALA A 163 30.20 -0.56 -2.76
CA ALA A 163 29.76 -1.84 -3.31
C ALA A 163 28.24 -2.05 -3.15
N CYS A 164 27.65 -1.63 -2.03
CA CYS A 164 26.20 -1.68 -1.81
C CYS A 164 25.46 -0.70 -2.76
N LEU A 165 26.02 0.47 -3.01
CA LEU A 165 25.47 1.45 -3.96
C LEU A 165 25.47 0.90 -5.39
N GLN A 166 26.56 0.28 -5.82
CA GLN A 166 26.67 -0.34 -7.14
C GLN A 166 25.69 -1.49 -7.32
N ASP A 167 25.51 -2.33 -6.30
CA ASP A 167 24.52 -3.39 -6.34
C ASP A 167 23.09 -2.83 -6.44
N TYR A 168 22.78 -1.80 -5.64
CA TYR A 168 21.50 -1.10 -5.72
C TYR A 168 21.27 -0.50 -7.11
N GLU A 169 22.25 0.18 -7.68
CA GLU A 169 22.17 0.76 -9.03
C GLU A 169 21.85 -0.32 -10.07
N ARG A 170 22.62 -1.42 -10.07
CA ARG A 170 22.42 -2.54 -11.00
C ARG A 170 21.04 -3.16 -10.88
N THR A 171 20.56 -3.39 -9.66
CA THR A 171 19.24 -3.98 -9.42
C THR A 171 18.12 -3.00 -9.74
N ALA A 172 18.29 -1.71 -9.47
CA ALA A 172 17.33 -0.66 -9.82
C ALA A 172 17.18 -0.50 -11.35
N VAL A 173 18.28 -0.49 -12.09
CA VAL A 173 18.25 -0.47 -13.57
C VAL A 173 17.56 -1.71 -14.12
N LYS A 174 17.93 -2.92 -13.63
CA LYS A 174 17.29 -4.18 -14.05
C LYS A 174 15.79 -4.21 -13.73
N ALA A 175 15.35 -3.64 -12.61
CA ALA A 175 13.95 -3.54 -12.25
C ALA A 175 13.20 -2.47 -13.06
N GLY A 176 13.87 -1.38 -13.43
CA GLY A 176 13.29 -0.29 -14.22
C GLY A 176 13.11 -0.65 -15.69
N LEU A 177 13.99 -1.49 -16.26
CA LEU A 177 13.98 -1.82 -17.68
C LEU A 177 12.68 -2.45 -18.18
N PRO A 178 12.11 -3.50 -17.55
CA PRO A 178 10.83 -4.07 -17.97
C PRO A 178 9.69 -3.07 -17.82
N VAL A 179 9.71 -2.25 -16.77
CA VAL A 179 8.68 -1.23 -16.54
C VAL A 179 8.72 -0.14 -17.60
N ALA A 180 9.92 0.30 -18.00
CA ALA A 180 10.12 1.28 -19.05
C ALA A 180 9.82 0.74 -20.46
N ALA A 181 9.99 -0.57 -20.70
CA ALA A 181 9.70 -1.21 -21.98
C ALA A 181 8.20 -1.39 -22.24
N MET A 182 7.35 -1.43 -21.19
CA MET A 182 5.92 -1.62 -21.35
C MET A 182 5.20 -0.56 -22.20
N PRO A 183 5.37 0.76 -21.99
CA PRO A 183 4.68 1.77 -22.79
C PRO A 183 4.99 1.70 -24.29
N PRO A 184 6.25 1.55 -24.74
CA PRO A 184 6.56 1.36 -26.16
C PRO A 184 5.93 0.08 -26.74
N LEU A 185 5.97 -1.04 -26.03
CA LEU A 185 5.34 -2.29 -26.47
C LEU A 185 3.85 -2.13 -26.70
N TYR A 186 3.15 -1.51 -25.75
CA TYR A 186 1.73 -1.20 -25.93
C TYR A 186 1.49 -0.23 -27.10
N GLY A 187 2.39 0.72 -27.31
CA GLY A 187 2.33 1.63 -28.45
C GLY A 187 2.41 0.89 -29.77
N VAL A 188 3.36 -0.04 -29.92
CA VAL A 188 3.51 -0.85 -31.16
C VAL A 188 2.28 -1.71 -31.40
N ILE A 189 1.77 -2.41 -30.38
CA ILE A 189 0.56 -3.25 -30.51
C ILE A 189 -0.63 -2.40 -30.92
N SER A 190 -0.81 -1.24 -30.30
CA SER A 190 -1.88 -0.30 -30.64
C SER A 190 -1.77 0.22 -32.08
N MET A 191 -0.54 0.51 -32.55
CA MET A 191 -0.31 0.95 -33.93
C MET A 191 -0.68 -0.10 -34.98
N THR A 192 -0.60 -1.40 -34.65
CA THR A 192 -1.10 -2.45 -35.54
C THR A 192 -2.60 -2.29 -35.80
N GLY A 193 -3.38 -1.93 -34.76
CA GLY A 193 -4.80 -1.60 -34.93
C GLY A 193 -5.03 -0.43 -35.90
N VAL A 194 -4.17 0.57 -35.87
CA VAL A 194 -4.22 1.73 -36.78
C VAL A 194 -4.03 1.30 -38.25
N LEU A 195 -3.14 0.33 -38.52
CA LEU A 195 -2.97 -0.19 -39.88
C LEU A 195 -4.26 -0.84 -40.40
N PHE A 196 -4.99 -1.57 -39.58
CA PHE A 196 -6.29 -2.13 -39.95
C PHE A 196 -7.33 -1.02 -40.23
N ILE A 197 -7.32 0.04 -39.43
CA ILE A 197 -8.21 1.20 -39.63
C ILE A 197 -7.90 1.86 -40.97
N PHE A 198 -6.64 2.05 -41.35
CA PHE A 198 -6.27 2.62 -42.62
C PHE A 198 -6.67 1.71 -43.79
N THR A 199 -6.44 0.40 -43.73
CA THR A 199 -6.72 -0.52 -44.83
C THR A 199 -8.23 -0.72 -45.01
N PHE A 200 -8.98 -1.01 -43.97
CA PHE A 200 -10.43 -1.28 -44.08
C PHE A 200 -11.27 -0.01 -44.00
N GLY A 201 -10.87 0.98 -43.22
CA GLY A 201 -11.55 2.27 -43.17
C GLY A 201 -11.46 3.05 -44.49
N ALA A 202 -10.32 2.99 -45.20
CA ALA A 202 -10.20 3.56 -46.52
C ALA A 202 -11.14 2.88 -47.53
N ARG A 203 -11.33 1.56 -47.44
CA ARG A 203 -12.31 0.84 -48.27
C ARG A 203 -13.75 1.26 -47.96
N ASN A 204 -14.07 1.53 -46.69
CA ASN A 204 -15.36 2.04 -46.26
C ASN A 204 -15.63 3.44 -46.86
N VAL A 205 -14.62 4.32 -46.90
CA VAL A 205 -14.73 5.65 -47.52
C VAL A 205 -14.85 5.55 -49.04
N ALA A 206 -14.15 4.61 -49.69
CA ALA A 206 -14.23 4.37 -51.15
C ALA A 206 -15.51 3.67 -51.58
N GLY A 207 -16.42 3.33 -50.66
CA GLY A 207 -17.69 2.65 -50.96
C GLY A 207 -17.56 1.15 -51.28
N THR A 208 -16.34 0.58 -51.10
CA THR A 208 -16.06 -0.86 -51.34
C THR A 208 -15.96 -1.67 -50.05
N GLY A 209 -16.24 -1.05 -48.92
CA GLY A 209 -16.11 -1.66 -47.60
C GLY A 209 -17.44 -2.16 -47.00
N TRP A 210 -17.42 -2.43 -45.72
CA TRP A 210 -18.55 -2.98 -44.96
C TRP A 210 -19.59 -1.94 -44.51
N ALA A 211 -19.16 -0.67 -44.43
CA ALA A 211 -20.03 0.47 -44.07
C ALA A 211 -19.70 1.65 -44.97
N ALA A 212 -20.72 2.44 -45.31
CA ALA A 212 -20.52 3.68 -46.07
C ALA A 212 -20.05 4.77 -45.10
N TRP A 213 -18.80 5.20 -45.26
CA TRP A 213 -18.21 6.24 -44.41
C TRP A 213 -17.93 7.50 -45.20
N ASP A 214 -18.08 8.64 -44.55
CA ASP A 214 -17.50 9.90 -44.97
C ASP A 214 -16.10 10.06 -44.33
N ILE A 215 -15.29 10.97 -44.84
CA ILE A 215 -13.96 11.32 -44.31
C ILE A 215 -14.08 11.74 -42.85
N ALA A 216 -15.16 12.41 -42.44
CA ALA A 216 -15.41 12.78 -41.05
C ALA A 216 -15.61 11.55 -40.16
N ALA A 217 -16.30 10.50 -40.61
CA ALA A 217 -16.47 9.24 -39.90
C ALA A 217 -15.13 8.51 -39.72
N PHE A 218 -14.32 8.47 -40.77
CA PHE A 218 -12.96 7.87 -40.71
C PHE A 218 -12.06 8.55 -39.67
N THR A 219 -11.98 9.88 -39.70
CA THR A 219 -11.16 10.65 -38.76
C THR A 219 -11.67 10.53 -37.33
N THR A 220 -12.99 10.47 -37.14
CA THR A 220 -13.60 10.26 -35.84
C THR A 220 -13.27 8.87 -35.28
N PHE A 221 -13.42 7.82 -36.11
CA PHE A 221 -13.11 6.45 -35.72
C PHE A 221 -11.62 6.31 -35.32
N LEU A 222 -10.71 6.85 -36.15
CA LEU A 222 -9.29 6.85 -35.88
C LEU A 222 -8.94 7.58 -34.54
N SER A 223 -9.55 8.74 -34.32
CA SER A 223 -9.37 9.52 -33.10
C SER A 223 -9.92 8.80 -31.88
N CYS A 224 -11.09 8.18 -31.97
CA CYS A 224 -11.68 7.40 -30.88
C CYS A 224 -10.84 6.17 -30.55
N PHE A 225 -10.33 5.46 -31.56
CA PHE A 225 -9.44 4.32 -31.36
C PHE A 225 -8.13 4.74 -30.70
N GLY A 226 -7.48 5.80 -31.15
CA GLY A 226 -6.26 6.32 -30.52
C GLY A 226 -6.46 6.69 -29.05
N LYS A 227 -7.58 7.35 -28.73
CA LYS A 227 -7.94 7.68 -27.34
C LYS A 227 -8.23 6.42 -26.50
N LEU A 228 -8.90 5.42 -27.07
CA LEU A 228 -9.17 4.14 -26.43
C LEU A 228 -7.87 3.42 -26.11
N ALA A 229 -6.93 3.35 -27.05
CA ALA A 229 -5.63 2.71 -26.87
C ALA A 229 -4.81 3.37 -25.76
N VAL A 230 -4.73 4.71 -25.73
CA VAL A 230 -4.04 5.45 -24.65
C VAL A 230 -4.71 5.21 -23.30
N LYS A 231 -6.04 5.24 -23.24
CA LYS A 231 -6.79 5.01 -22.00
C LYS A 231 -6.64 3.58 -21.49
N SER A 232 -6.61 2.59 -22.38
CA SER A 232 -6.35 1.19 -22.02
C SER A 232 -4.99 1.01 -21.34
N SER A 233 -3.94 1.69 -21.83
CA SER A 233 -2.63 1.70 -21.20
C SER A 233 -2.64 2.26 -19.75
N HIS A 234 -3.49 3.26 -19.47
CA HIS A 234 -3.66 3.80 -18.12
C HIS A 234 -4.35 2.81 -17.17
N ALA A 235 -5.27 1.99 -17.66
CA ALA A 235 -5.93 0.95 -16.86
C ALA A 235 -4.93 -0.06 -16.28
N ALA A 236 -3.87 -0.40 -17.01
CA ALA A 236 -2.81 -1.28 -16.51
C ALA A 236 -2.06 -0.70 -15.30
N LYS A 237 -1.83 0.62 -15.26
CA LYS A 237 -1.21 1.30 -14.11
C LYS A 237 -2.10 1.28 -12.86
N LEU A 238 -3.41 1.32 -13.06
CA LEU A 238 -4.39 1.21 -11.98
C LEU A 238 -4.27 -0.14 -11.27
N PHE A 239 -4.14 -1.22 -12.03
CA PHE A 239 -4.04 -2.58 -11.47
C PHE A 239 -2.89 -2.69 -10.47
N ASN A 240 -1.72 -2.14 -10.78
CA ASN A 240 -0.56 -2.13 -9.88
C ASN A 240 -0.84 -1.34 -8.58
N ALA A 241 -1.55 -0.21 -8.68
CA ALA A 241 -1.90 0.59 -7.51
C ALA A 241 -2.90 -0.12 -6.59
N VAL A 242 -3.90 -0.79 -7.18
CA VAL A 242 -4.89 -1.60 -6.45
C VAL A 242 -4.22 -2.81 -5.80
N GLN A 243 -3.34 -3.50 -6.51
CA GLN A 243 -2.62 -4.66 -5.97
C GLN A 243 -1.72 -4.26 -4.79
N LYS A 244 -1.02 -3.14 -4.88
CA LYS A 244 -0.24 -2.59 -3.76
C LYS A 244 -1.13 -2.28 -2.55
N ALA A 245 -2.29 -1.68 -2.77
CA ALA A 245 -3.26 -1.40 -1.71
C ALA A 245 -3.81 -2.68 -1.08
N GLN A 246 -4.09 -3.73 -1.87
CA GLN A 246 -4.52 -5.05 -1.37
C GLN A 246 -3.47 -5.71 -0.47
N VAL A 247 -2.20 -5.66 -0.84
CA VAL A 247 -1.11 -6.19 -0.01
C VAL A 247 -1.04 -5.43 1.32
N SER A 248 -1.07 -4.11 1.29
CA SER A 248 -1.08 -3.28 2.50
C SER A 248 -2.32 -3.52 3.35
N TRP A 249 -3.50 -3.68 2.74
CA TRP A 249 -4.73 -4.06 3.43
C TRP A 249 -4.62 -5.41 4.15
N GLY A 250 -4.07 -6.43 3.49
CA GLY A 250 -3.83 -7.74 4.11
C GLY A 250 -3.00 -7.65 5.39
N ARG A 251 -2.04 -6.71 5.45
CA ARG A 251 -1.18 -6.50 6.62
C ARG A 251 -1.86 -5.76 7.77
N ILE A 252 -2.79 -4.84 7.48
CA ILE A 252 -3.48 -4.04 8.50
C ILE A 252 -4.85 -4.61 8.88
N LYS A 253 -5.48 -5.42 8.03
CA LYS A 253 -6.80 -6.02 8.26
C LYS A 253 -6.97 -6.66 9.65
N PRO A 254 -6.00 -7.43 10.20
CA PRO A 254 -6.12 -8.00 11.54
C PRO A 254 -6.20 -6.93 12.64
N LEU A 255 -5.67 -5.73 12.38
CA LEU A 255 -5.63 -4.60 13.31
C LEU A 255 -6.84 -3.65 13.14
N MET A 256 -7.71 -3.90 12.16
CA MET A 256 -8.87 -3.06 11.83
C MET A 256 -10.18 -3.55 12.45
N ARG A 257 -10.12 -4.50 13.39
CA ARG A 257 -11.29 -4.88 14.21
C ARG A 257 -11.74 -3.68 15.03
N GLN A 258 -13.04 -3.53 15.21
CA GLN A 258 -13.51 -2.56 16.19
C GLN A 258 -13.02 -2.98 17.57
N PRO A 259 -12.42 -2.07 18.34
CA PRO A 259 -11.98 -2.39 19.68
C PRO A 259 -13.19 -2.72 20.57
N ASP A 260 -13.04 -3.72 21.41
CA ASP A 260 -14.07 -4.05 22.40
C ASP A 260 -14.37 -2.81 23.27
N PRO A 261 -15.63 -2.57 23.63
CA PRO A 261 -15.96 -1.46 24.51
C PRO A 261 -15.21 -1.60 25.83
N LEU A 262 -14.70 -0.47 26.33
CA LEU A 262 -14.10 -0.45 27.67
C LEU A 262 -15.19 -0.83 28.69
N PRO A 263 -14.84 -1.57 29.77
CA PRO A 263 -15.77 -1.81 30.85
C PRO A 263 -16.33 -0.48 31.36
N GLU A 264 -17.64 -0.39 31.48
CA GLU A 264 -18.34 0.87 31.80
C GLU A 264 -18.13 1.36 33.24
N GLU A 265 -17.67 0.50 34.14
CA GLU A 265 -17.51 0.87 35.55
C GLU A 265 -16.05 0.68 36.03
N ILE A 266 -15.33 1.81 36.13
CA ILE A 266 -14.19 1.89 37.02
C ILE A 266 -14.76 2.28 38.39
N PRO A 267 -14.67 1.44 39.43
CA PRO A 267 -15.15 1.79 40.75
C PRO A 267 -14.46 3.09 41.22
N ALA A 268 -15.26 4.08 41.60
CA ALA A 268 -14.79 5.43 41.87
C ALA A 268 -13.81 5.54 43.05
N LYS A 269 -13.72 4.53 43.92
CA LYS A 269 -12.76 4.45 45.02
C LYS A 269 -12.40 2.98 45.29
N PRO A 270 -11.17 2.54 44.97
CA PRO A 270 -10.71 1.24 45.43
C PRO A 270 -10.56 1.28 46.97
N GLU A 271 -11.22 0.38 47.64
CA GLU A 271 -11.19 0.32 49.10
C GLU A 271 -9.95 -0.45 49.60
N THR A 272 -9.59 -1.51 48.94
CA THR A 272 -8.50 -2.40 49.36
C THR A 272 -7.91 -3.12 48.16
N LEU A 273 -6.59 -3.20 48.06
CA LEU A 273 -5.92 -4.00 47.06
C LEU A 273 -5.69 -5.42 47.59
N THR A 274 -6.33 -6.41 47.03
CA THR A 274 -6.13 -7.81 47.41
C THR A 274 -5.46 -8.57 46.26
N VAL A 275 -4.29 -9.09 46.54
CA VAL A 275 -3.52 -9.94 45.61
C VAL A 275 -3.61 -11.37 46.08
N ASN A 276 -4.05 -12.30 45.23
CA ASN A 276 -4.23 -13.69 45.61
C ASN A 276 -3.55 -14.61 44.59
N LYS A 277 -2.56 -15.38 45.06
CA LYS A 277 -1.77 -16.37 44.29
C LYS A 277 -1.25 -15.85 42.97
N LEU A 278 -0.72 -14.63 42.97
CA LEU A 278 -0.18 -14.01 41.78
C LEU A 278 1.07 -14.74 41.31
N GLY A 279 1.06 -15.20 40.06
CA GLY A 279 2.17 -15.88 39.43
C GLY A 279 2.48 -15.32 38.06
N PHE A 280 3.75 -15.32 37.65
CA PHE A 280 4.17 -14.93 36.32
C PHE A 280 5.50 -15.58 35.93
N ALA A 281 5.59 -16.01 34.67
CA ALA A 281 6.83 -16.46 34.01
C ALA A 281 6.99 -15.80 32.63
N TYR A 282 8.21 -15.38 32.31
CA TYR A 282 8.54 -15.00 30.95
C TYR A 282 8.55 -16.23 30.04
N ARG A 283 8.21 -16.05 28.75
CA ARG A 283 8.14 -17.17 27.78
C ARG A 283 9.45 -17.98 27.79
N GLY A 284 9.32 -19.28 28.08
CA GLY A 284 10.46 -20.22 28.10
C GLY A 284 11.38 -20.09 29.32
N GLY A 285 11.06 -19.23 30.31
CA GLY A 285 11.83 -19.05 31.51
C GLY A 285 11.21 -19.68 32.78
N ALA A 286 12.00 -19.74 33.86
CA ALA A 286 11.52 -20.11 35.16
C ALA A 286 10.50 -19.09 35.71
N PRO A 287 9.53 -19.49 36.56
CA PRO A 287 8.60 -18.58 37.18
C PRO A 287 9.34 -17.49 37.99
N VAL A 288 9.02 -16.23 37.69
CA VAL A 288 9.63 -15.07 38.37
C VAL A 288 8.79 -14.64 39.58
N LEU A 289 7.46 -14.78 39.47
CA LEU A 289 6.55 -14.56 40.56
C LEU A 289 5.83 -15.88 40.86
N GLN A 290 5.77 -16.27 42.12
CA GLN A 290 5.12 -17.52 42.56
C GLN A 290 4.28 -17.25 43.80
N ASP A 291 2.99 -17.60 43.75
CA ASP A 291 2.05 -17.59 44.88
C ASP A 291 2.05 -16.33 45.74
N ILE A 292 2.28 -15.16 45.15
CA ILE A 292 2.32 -13.91 45.90
C ILE A 292 0.90 -13.57 46.34
N THR A 293 0.71 -13.48 47.65
CA THR A 293 -0.56 -13.17 48.28
C THR A 293 -0.38 -12.12 49.39
N PHE A 294 -1.08 -11.01 49.28
CA PHE A 294 -1.12 -9.97 50.31
C PHE A 294 -2.37 -9.05 50.11
N THR A 295 -2.65 -8.27 51.15
CA THR A 295 -3.71 -7.28 51.14
C THR A 295 -3.14 -5.92 51.59
N ALA A 296 -3.36 -4.88 50.76
CA ALA A 296 -2.94 -3.52 51.09
C ALA A 296 -4.19 -2.63 51.29
N GLN A 297 -4.25 -1.95 52.42
CA GLN A 297 -5.36 -1.03 52.75
C GLN A 297 -5.09 0.37 52.23
N PRO A 298 -6.13 1.12 51.83
CA PRO A 298 -5.99 2.48 51.34
C PRO A 298 -5.35 3.39 52.41
N GLY A 299 -4.52 4.32 52.00
CA GLY A 299 -3.84 5.24 52.87
C GLY A 299 -2.62 4.68 53.63
N ARG A 300 -2.26 3.39 53.42
CA ARG A 300 -1.05 2.79 53.98
C ARG A 300 0.04 2.59 52.92
N ILE A 301 1.27 2.74 53.31
CA ILE A 301 2.43 2.46 52.45
C ILE A 301 2.82 0.99 52.64
N PHE A 302 2.80 0.23 51.56
CA PHE A 302 3.23 -1.17 51.53
C PHE A 302 4.60 -1.27 50.85
N GLY A 303 5.63 -1.62 51.61
CA GLY A 303 7.01 -1.72 51.16
C GLY A 303 7.33 -3.10 50.59
N ILE A 304 7.80 -3.17 49.32
CA ILE A 304 8.26 -4.40 48.67
C ILE A 304 9.77 -4.41 48.63
N THR A 305 10.40 -5.33 49.32
CA THR A 305 11.88 -5.45 49.42
C THR A 305 12.32 -6.84 48.95
N GLY A 306 13.61 -6.99 48.67
CA GLY A 306 14.23 -8.25 48.25
C GLY A 306 15.50 -8.04 47.43
N ALA A 307 16.20 -9.13 47.11
CA ALA A 307 17.46 -9.12 46.37
C ALA A 307 17.32 -8.51 44.97
N VAL A 308 18.43 -8.16 44.33
CA VAL A 308 18.43 -7.72 42.93
C VAL A 308 17.94 -8.87 42.05
N ALA A 309 17.11 -8.55 41.06
CA ALA A 309 16.50 -9.50 40.13
C ALA A 309 15.46 -10.49 40.74
N CYS A 310 14.98 -10.30 41.96
CA CYS A 310 13.93 -11.16 42.55
C CYS A 310 12.50 -10.90 42.08
N GLY A 311 12.29 -10.09 41.02
CA GLY A 311 10.97 -9.88 40.43
C GLY A 311 10.18 -8.66 40.94
N LYS A 312 10.75 -7.75 41.74
CA LYS A 312 10.04 -6.54 42.23
C LYS A 312 9.45 -5.67 41.11
N SER A 313 10.28 -5.40 40.10
CA SER A 313 9.80 -4.64 38.91
C SER A 313 8.78 -5.40 38.09
N THR A 314 8.86 -6.72 38.05
CA THR A 314 7.89 -7.60 37.40
C THR A 314 6.55 -7.56 38.13
N LEU A 315 6.55 -7.54 39.45
CA LEU A 315 5.34 -7.38 40.26
C LEU A 315 4.69 -6.02 40.02
N GLY A 316 5.48 -4.94 39.98
CA GLY A 316 4.96 -3.61 39.63
C GLY A 316 4.31 -3.57 38.24
N LYS A 317 4.89 -4.25 37.26
CA LYS A 317 4.30 -4.36 35.90
C LYS A 317 3.04 -5.21 35.87
N ALA A 318 2.95 -6.25 36.72
CA ALA A 318 1.73 -7.05 36.84
C ALA A 318 0.58 -6.21 37.42
N PHE A 319 0.81 -5.34 38.41
CA PHE A 319 -0.19 -4.41 38.93
C PHE A 319 -0.70 -3.42 37.90
N LEU A 320 0.15 -3.01 36.98
CA LEU A 320 -0.23 -2.15 35.86
C LEU A 320 -0.87 -2.91 34.70
N CYS A 321 -1.14 -4.20 34.85
CA CYS A 321 -1.63 -5.10 33.80
C CYS A 321 -0.75 -5.08 32.52
N GLU A 322 0.54 -4.71 32.65
CA GLU A 322 1.49 -4.74 31.52
C GLU A 322 1.90 -6.17 31.15
N LEU A 323 1.76 -7.11 32.08
CA LEU A 323 2.14 -8.52 31.93
C LEU A 323 0.93 -9.41 32.22
N PRO A 324 0.69 -10.47 31.41
CA PRO A 324 -0.32 -11.46 31.74
C PRO A 324 0.10 -12.24 32.99
N TYR A 325 -0.73 -12.29 33.98
CA TYR A 325 -0.47 -12.97 35.25
C TYR A 325 -1.50 -14.05 35.52
N THR A 326 -1.14 -15.01 36.38
CA THR A 326 -2.07 -15.99 36.96
C THR A 326 -2.45 -15.55 38.36
N GLY A 327 -3.62 -15.96 38.87
CA GLY A 327 -4.18 -15.48 40.11
C GLY A 327 -5.13 -14.30 39.92
N SER A 328 -5.32 -13.49 40.97
CA SER A 328 -6.21 -12.31 40.93
C SER A 328 -5.61 -11.12 41.67
N ILE A 329 -5.87 -9.95 41.15
CA ILE A 329 -5.58 -8.65 41.76
C ILE A 329 -6.88 -7.91 41.93
#